data_5fd0f0b17f5ba96e778515c8ae684c4f
#
_entry.id   5fd0f0b17f5ba96e778515c8ae684c4f
#
_cell.length_a   1.000
_cell.length_b   1.000
_cell.length_c   1.000
_cell.angle_alpha   90.00
_cell.angle_beta   90.00
_cell.angle_gamma   90.00
#
_symmetry.space_group_name_H-M   'P 1'
#
loop_
_entity.id
_entity.type
_entity.pdbx_description
1 polymer ?
#
loop_
_entity_poly.entity_id
_entity_poly.type
_entity_poly.pdbx_seq_one_letter_code
_entity_poly.pdbx_strand_id
1 'polypeptide(L)'
;MPKDAASGPTPVNAGEALMYPANLTLALQAELAALADIETDYATRRHHLENWDGSQKMKERIIREAEVRHRQDLEPHVLRLGQLYERIMNLTMFKGLRTKH
;
A
#
# COMPACT_ATOMS: atom_id res chain seq x y z
N MET A 1 -4.69 31.31 -16.05
CA MET A 1 -4.66 30.83 -15.92
C MET A 1 -4.50 30.00 -15.41
N PRO A 2 -4.23 30.00 -15.09
CA PRO A 2 -3.90 29.12 -14.77
C PRO A 2 -4.32 28.20 -14.39
N LYS A 3 -4.63 28.08 -14.42
CA LYS A 3 -5.08 27.28 -14.20
C LYS A 3 -5.06 26.33 -14.69
N ASP A 4 -4.89 26.45 -15.19
CA ASP A 4 -4.99 25.62 -15.68
C ASP A 4 -4.60 24.77 -15.45
N ALA A 5 -4.25 25.08 -15.13
CA ALA A 5 -3.90 24.35 -14.86
C ALA A 5 -4.20 23.45 -14.50
N ALA A 6 -4.41 23.68 -14.33
CA ALA A 6 -4.74 22.88 -13.98
C ALA A 6 -4.95 22.05 -14.43
N SER A 7 -4.91 22.30 -14.83
CA SER A 7 -5.20 21.62 -15.17
C SER A 7 -5.23 20.74 -15.44
N GLY A 8 -5.34 20.92 -15.37
CA GLY A 8 -5.69 20.16 -15.60
C GLY A 8 -5.46 19.10 -15.91
N PRO A 9 -5.26 19.01 -16.14
CA PRO A 9 -5.02 17.92 -16.61
C PRO A 9 -5.17 16.85 -15.96
N THR A 10 -5.12 16.95 -15.70
CA THR A 10 -5.14 16.10 -14.93
C THR A 10 -6.11 15.08 -14.97
N PRO A 11 -7.13 15.40 -14.77
CA PRO A 11 -8.13 14.45 -14.55
C PRO A 11 -8.44 13.68 -15.76
N VAL A 12 -8.45 14.34 -16.74
CA VAL A 12 -8.77 13.71 -17.93
C VAL A 12 -7.93 12.55 -18.17
N ASN A 13 -6.75 12.74 -17.82
CA ASN A 13 -5.81 11.75 -18.04
C ASN A 13 -5.98 10.58 -17.17
N ALA A 14 -6.86 10.65 -16.23
CA ALA A 14 -7.08 9.57 -15.34
C ALA A 14 -7.36 8.27 -16.08
N GLY A 15 -8.22 8.32 -17.03
CA GLY A 15 -8.53 7.12 -17.76
C GLY A 15 -7.36 6.60 -18.53
N GLU A 16 -6.69 7.51 -19.16
CA GLU A 16 -5.52 7.13 -19.92
C GLU A 16 -4.40 6.73 -19.04
N ALA A 17 -4.30 7.42 -17.93
CA ALA A 17 -3.25 7.14 -16.98
C ALA A 17 -3.30 5.71 -16.52
N LEU A 18 -4.47 5.15 -16.44
CA LEU A 18 -4.61 3.78 -16.03
C LEU A 18 -3.94 2.82 -16.99
N MET A 19 -3.70 3.26 -18.19
CA MET A 19 -3.11 2.41 -19.17
C MET A 19 -1.60 2.40 -19.11
N TYR A 20 -1.03 3.28 -18.33
CA TYR A 20 0.42 3.41 -18.28
C TYR A 20 1.02 2.81 -17.03
N PRO A 21 2.05 2.00 -17.20
CA PRO A 21 2.73 1.38 -16.08
C PRO A 21 3.24 2.38 -15.04
N ALA A 22 3.56 3.59 -15.49
CA ALA A 22 4.08 4.59 -14.57
C ALA A 22 3.11 4.91 -13.46
N ASN A 23 1.82 5.03 -13.78
CA ASN A 23 0.84 5.32 -12.77
C ASN A 23 0.59 4.15 -11.84
N LEU A 24 0.66 2.96 -12.40
CA LEU A 24 0.54 1.76 -11.56
C LEU A 24 1.72 1.65 -10.62
N THR A 25 2.90 2.04 -11.10
CA THR A 25 4.10 2.01 -10.28
C THR A 25 3.99 2.99 -9.13
N LEU A 26 3.47 4.19 -9.39
CA LEU A 26 3.29 5.18 -8.33
C LEU A 26 2.30 4.68 -7.29
N ALA A 27 1.20 4.08 -7.75
CA ALA A 27 0.22 3.53 -6.84
C ALA A 27 0.82 2.41 -6.02
N LEU A 28 1.62 1.57 -6.64
CA LEU A 28 2.29 0.49 -5.97
C LEU A 28 3.23 1.03 -4.89
N GLN A 29 4.01 2.05 -5.23
CA GLN A 29 4.93 2.65 -4.28
C GLN A 29 4.18 3.26 -3.11
N ALA A 30 3.03 3.87 -3.36
CA ALA A 30 2.23 4.46 -2.30
C ALA A 30 1.74 3.38 -1.32
N GLU A 31 1.31 2.24 -1.85
CA GLU A 31 0.87 1.16 -0.98
C GLU A 31 2.03 0.56 -0.19
N LEU A 32 3.17 0.41 -0.84
CA LEU A 32 4.35 -0.10 -0.15
C LEU A 32 4.81 0.85 0.95
N ALA A 33 4.73 2.16 0.70
CA ALA A 33 5.07 3.15 1.72
C ALA A 33 4.11 3.07 2.89
N ALA A 34 2.83 2.90 2.61
CA ALA A 34 1.84 2.78 3.67
C ALA A 34 2.09 1.53 4.51
N LEU A 35 2.44 0.43 3.86
CA LEU A 35 2.77 -0.80 4.58
C LEU A 35 4.00 -0.59 5.46
N ALA A 36 5.01 0.10 4.93
CA ALA A 36 6.23 0.36 5.70
C ALA A 36 5.92 1.19 6.94
N ASP A 37 5.04 2.19 6.80
CA ASP A 37 4.66 3.02 7.93
C ASP A 37 3.94 2.19 9.00
N ILE A 38 3.04 1.32 8.57
CA ILE A 38 2.32 0.46 9.51
C ILE A 38 3.28 -0.45 10.25
N GLU A 39 4.25 -1.02 9.52
CA GLU A 39 5.24 -1.89 10.13
C GLU A 39 6.12 -1.15 11.11
N THR A 40 6.53 0.05 10.77
CA THR A 40 7.37 0.86 11.64
C THR A 40 6.62 1.22 12.92
N ASP A 41 5.36 1.61 12.79
CA ASP A 41 4.52 1.93 13.92
C ASP A 41 4.38 0.73 14.85
N TYR A 42 4.11 -0.41 14.26
CA TYR A 42 3.95 -1.63 15.05
C TYR A 42 5.24 -1.99 15.78
N ALA A 43 6.35 -1.93 15.08
CA ALA A 43 7.65 -2.25 15.68
C ALA A 43 7.98 -1.31 16.83
N THR A 44 7.68 -0.02 16.65
CA THR A 44 7.93 0.97 17.67
C THR A 44 7.09 0.71 18.91
N ARG A 45 5.81 0.43 18.73
CA ARG A 45 4.93 0.12 19.85
C ARG A 45 5.37 -1.13 20.57
N ARG A 46 5.78 -2.12 19.81
CA ARG A 46 6.21 -3.37 20.39
C ARG A 46 7.48 -3.17 21.22
N HIS A 47 8.38 -2.37 20.69
CA HIS A 47 9.62 -2.07 21.41
C HIS A 47 9.32 -1.36 22.74
N HIS A 48 8.40 -0.39 22.71
CA HIS A 48 8.01 0.31 23.92
C HIS A 48 7.40 -0.64 24.96
N LEU A 49 6.58 -1.57 24.48
CA LEU A 49 5.95 -2.53 25.37
C LEU A 49 6.96 -3.48 26.00
N GLU A 50 7.94 -3.88 25.22
CA GLU A 50 8.98 -4.78 25.73
C GLU A 50 9.79 -4.14 26.82
N ASN A 51 9.92 -2.82 26.78
CA ASN A 51 10.67 -2.08 27.78
C ASN A 51 9.80 -1.50 28.89
N TRP A 52 8.53 -1.80 28.87
CA TRP A 52 7.58 -1.29 29.83
C TRP A 52 7.62 -2.13 31.10
N ASP A 53 7.53 -1.46 32.26
CA ASP A 53 7.60 -2.12 33.55
C ASP A 53 6.29 -2.73 34.04
N GLY A 54 5.30 -2.77 33.20
CA GLY A 54 4.02 -3.35 33.57
C GLY A 54 4.09 -4.86 33.76
N SER A 55 3.02 -5.45 34.22
CA SER A 55 3.00 -6.87 34.46
C SER A 55 3.12 -7.65 33.14
N GLN A 56 3.73 -8.81 33.23
CA GLN A 56 3.93 -9.66 32.07
C GLN A 56 2.61 -10.01 31.40
N LYS A 57 1.63 -10.32 32.22
CA LYS A 57 0.33 -10.69 31.74
C LYS A 57 -0.31 -9.55 30.93
N MET A 58 -0.20 -8.35 31.44
CA MET A 58 -0.73 -7.18 30.76
C MET A 58 0.02 -6.93 29.45
N LYS A 59 1.33 -7.07 29.47
CA LYS A 59 2.14 -6.91 28.27
C LYS A 59 1.68 -7.88 27.18
N GLU A 60 1.52 -9.13 27.54
CA GLU A 60 1.12 -10.15 26.57
C GLU A 60 -0.22 -9.84 25.97
N ARG A 61 -1.12 -9.34 26.79
CA ARG A 61 -2.44 -8.97 26.33
C ARG A 61 -2.38 -7.81 25.35
N ILE A 62 -1.62 -6.78 25.69
CA ILE A 62 -1.50 -5.62 24.84
C ILE A 62 -0.81 -5.97 23.54
N ILE A 63 0.20 -6.82 23.60
CA ILE A 63 0.90 -7.27 22.40
C ILE A 63 -0.05 -8.04 21.49
N ARG A 64 -0.86 -8.91 22.05
CA ARG A 64 -1.82 -9.66 21.24
C ARG A 64 -2.82 -8.73 20.56
N GLU A 65 -3.30 -7.73 21.29
CA GLU A 65 -4.21 -6.76 20.73
C GLU A 65 -3.56 -5.95 19.64
N ALA A 66 -2.29 -5.61 19.84
CA ALA A 66 -1.53 -4.88 18.84
C ALA A 66 -1.33 -5.71 17.58
N GLU A 67 -1.12 -7.00 17.73
CA GLU A 67 -0.95 -7.89 16.59
C GLU A 67 -2.23 -7.99 15.76
N VAL A 68 -3.36 -8.08 16.44
CA VAL A 68 -4.63 -8.13 15.74
C VAL A 68 -4.86 -6.83 14.97
N ARG A 69 -4.59 -5.71 15.61
CA ARG A 69 -4.75 -4.42 14.98
C ARG A 69 -3.81 -4.25 13.80
N HIS A 70 -2.58 -4.70 13.97
CA HIS A 70 -1.58 -4.66 12.93
C HIS A 70 -2.06 -5.40 11.68
N ARG A 71 -2.60 -6.58 11.86
CA ARG A 71 -3.17 -7.36 10.77
C ARG A 71 -4.32 -6.64 10.09
N GLN A 72 -5.20 -6.06 10.90
CA GLN A 72 -6.34 -5.32 10.38
C GLN A 72 -5.91 -4.11 9.58
N ASP A 73 -4.87 -3.43 10.05
CA ASP A 73 -4.37 -2.24 9.36
C ASP A 73 -3.68 -2.62 8.06
N LEU A 74 -3.03 -3.76 8.02
CA LEU A 74 -2.34 -4.21 6.81
C LEU A 74 -3.29 -4.69 5.72
N GLU A 75 -4.36 -5.31 6.13
CA GLU A 75 -5.23 -6.02 5.20
C GLU A 75 -5.68 -5.20 3.99
N PRO A 76 -6.23 -4.01 4.14
CA PRO A 76 -6.67 -3.26 2.96
C PRO A 76 -5.52 -2.90 2.03
N HIS A 77 -4.35 -2.66 2.57
CA HIS A 77 -3.19 -2.34 1.75
C HIS A 77 -2.67 -3.54 1.00
N VAL A 78 -2.68 -4.70 1.66
CA VAL A 78 -2.27 -5.94 1.02
C VAL A 78 -3.22 -6.28 -0.12
N LEU A 79 -4.52 -6.07 0.10
CA LEU A 79 -5.50 -6.31 -0.94
C LEU A 79 -5.28 -5.39 -2.14
N ARG A 80 -5.07 -4.11 -1.88
CA ARG A 80 -4.82 -3.17 -2.96
C ARG A 80 -3.53 -3.49 -3.70
N LEU A 81 -2.52 -3.89 -2.95
CA LEU A 81 -1.25 -4.27 -3.55
C LEU A 81 -1.43 -5.46 -4.48
N GLY A 82 -2.20 -6.45 -4.03
CA GLY A 82 -2.50 -7.61 -4.86
C GLY A 82 -3.22 -7.23 -6.14
N GLN A 83 -4.19 -6.32 -6.03
CA GLN A 83 -4.92 -5.84 -7.18
C GLN A 83 -4.02 -5.09 -8.16
N LEU A 84 -3.10 -4.30 -7.64
CA LEU A 84 -2.16 -3.57 -8.47
C LEU A 84 -1.21 -4.51 -9.19
N TYR A 85 -0.71 -5.50 -8.50
CA TYR A 85 0.15 -6.51 -9.11
C TYR A 85 -0.60 -7.25 -10.21
N GLU A 86 -1.83 -7.61 -9.93
CA GLU A 86 -2.63 -8.32 -10.91
C GLU A 86 -2.82 -7.48 -12.16
N ARG A 87 -3.07 -6.20 -11.97
CA ARG A 87 -3.25 -5.30 -13.09
C ARG A 87 -1.97 -5.16 -13.92
N ILE A 88 -0.86 -5.04 -13.23
CA ILE A 88 0.44 -4.93 -13.90
C ILE A 88 0.73 -6.20 -14.68
N MET A 89 0.47 -7.34 -14.07
CA MET A 89 0.68 -8.62 -14.71
C MET A 89 -0.18 -8.76 -15.95
N ASN A 90 -1.44 -8.37 -15.82
CA ASN A 90 -2.36 -8.47 -16.95
C ASN A 90 -1.90 -7.60 -18.11
N LEU A 91 -1.44 -6.42 -17.82
CA LEU A 91 -0.95 -5.55 -18.87
C LEU A 91 0.26 -6.15 -19.57
N THR A 92 1.15 -6.70 -18.78
CA THR A 92 2.36 -7.29 -19.31
C THR A 92 2.05 -8.52 -20.17
N MET A 93 1.20 -9.39 -19.66
CA MET A 93 0.83 -10.58 -20.39
C MET A 93 0.07 -10.23 -21.66
N PHE A 94 -0.79 -9.25 -21.56
CA PHE A 94 -1.56 -8.81 -22.70
C PHE A 94 -0.62 -8.32 -23.81
N LYS A 95 0.36 -7.55 -23.44
CA LYS A 95 1.33 -7.06 -24.39
C LYS A 95 2.13 -8.21 -24.99
N GLY A 96 2.47 -9.17 -24.17
CA GLY A 96 3.20 -10.33 -24.62
C GLY A 96 2.43 -11.10 -25.65
N LEU A 97 1.15 -11.30 -25.40
CA LEU A 97 0.32 -12.02 -26.32
C LEU A 97 0.19 -11.30 -27.64
N ARG A 98 0.06 -9.99 -27.59
CA ARG A 98 -0.02 -9.22 -28.79
C ARG A 98 1.25 -9.29 -29.61
N THR A 99 2.34 -9.30 -28.92
CA THR A 99 3.61 -9.32 -29.58
C THR A 99 3.83 -10.59 -30.36
N LYS A 100 3.23 -11.63 -29.90
CA LYS A 100 3.39 -12.92 -30.55
C LYS A 100 2.65 -13.01 -31.88
N HIS A 101 1.73 -12.16 -32.10
CA HIS A 101 0.99 -12.15 -33.34
C HIS A 101 1.52 -11.13 -34.30
#